data_ae4ef9832465a82d6d464f9821dd8fbc
#
_entry.id   ae4ef9832465a82d6d464f9821dd8fbc
#
_cell.length_a   1.000
_cell.length_b   1.000
_cell.length_c   1.000
_cell.angle_alpha   90.00
_cell.angle_beta   90.00
_cell.angle_gamma   90.00
#
_symmetry.space_group_name_H-M   'P 1'
#
loop_
_entity.id
_entity.type
_entity.pdbx_description
1 polymer ?
#
loop_
_entity_poly.entity_id
_entity_poly.type
_entity_poly.pdbx_seq_one_letter_code
_entity_poly.pdbx_strand_id
1 'polypeptide(L)'
;RGKDIFVSMPINANIRAQDIGGILKQETATARATVLVKLRLNVTPDWKTTGTAEIGYNWLDAPHLDFMGQRVDLADAAEEKLAPIIARLEQSIPREISKLPLRNEALKIWNSAFTSLSLNRQNPPVWLRITPRKVHYSGYQITNGRLYLNLGMTANTETFVGARPPDPQRSALPRLDKQEGATKMVLLKLPVIAAYEELEPVLMRA
;
A
#
# COMPACT_ATOMS: atom_id res chain seq x y z
N ARG A 1 -7.99 10.46 4.67
CA ARG A 1 -8.23 10.88 3.26
C ARG A 1 -7.14 10.23 2.44
N GLY A 2 -7.48 9.33 1.50
CA GLY A 2 -6.54 8.76 0.55
C GLY A 2 -5.93 9.91 -0.26
N LYS A 3 -4.63 10.09 -0.14
CA LYS A 3 -3.90 11.06 -0.95
C LYS A 3 -3.69 10.45 -2.32
N ASP A 4 -3.95 11.22 -3.38
CA ASP A 4 -3.59 10.80 -4.73
C ASP A 4 -2.09 10.55 -4.81
N ILE A 5 -1.70 9.51 -5.51
CA ILE A 5 -0.32 9.15 -5.79
C ILE A 5 -0.01 9.72 -7.17
N PHE A 6 1.00 10.55 -7.26
CA PHE A 6 1.47 11.07 -8.53
C PHE A 6 2.80 10.43 -8.89
N VAL A 7 2.85 9.84 -10.08
CA VAL A 7 4.07 9.29 -10.65
C VAL A 7 4.36 10.05 -11.94
N SER A 8 5.56 10.60 -12.05
CA SER A 8 6.03 11.28 -13.25
C SER A 8 7.19 10.48 -13.83
N MET A 9 7.12 10.16 -15.12
CA MET A 9 8.13 9.37 -15.82
C MET A 9 8.49 10.03 -17.14
N PRO A 10 9.77 10.37 -17.38
CA PRO A 10 10.22 10.74 -18.70
C PRO A 10 10.24 9.51 -19.60
N ILE A 11 9.71 9.64 -20.82
CA ILE A 11 9.76 8.60 -21.84
C ILE A 11 10.36 9.16 -23.13
N ASN A 12 11.14 8.32 -23.80
CA ASN A 12 11.60 8.55 -25.16
C ASN A 12 10.91 7.51 -26.06
N ALA A 13 10.33 7.96 -27.14
CA ALA A 13 9.64 7.11 -28.09
C ALA A 13 10.26 7.25 -29.48
N ASN A 14 10.39 6.14 -30.18
CA ASN A 14 10.71 6.10 -31.59
C ASN A 14 9.45 5.69 -32.34
N ILE A 15 8.96 6.58 -33.19
CA ILE A 15 7.74 6.37 -33.99
C ILE A 15 8.17 6.09 -35.43
N ARG A 16 7.79 4.93 -35.94
CA ARG A 16 7.99 4.62 -37.36
C ARG A 16 6.79 5.13 -38.13
N ALA A 17 7.03 6.09 -38.99
CA ALA A 17 6.03 6.54 -39.97
C ALA A 17 6.06 5.56 -41.14
N GLN A 18 4.98 4.81 -41.33
CA GLN A 18 4.75 3.99 -42.50
C GLN A 18 3.69 4.65 -43.38
N ASP A 19 3.97 4.83 -44.67
CA ASP A 19 3.02 5.26 -45.69
C ASP A 19 2.36 6.63 -45.45
N ILE A 20 3.13 7.69 -45.35
CA ILE A 20 2.61 9.03 -45.55
C ILE A 20 2.77 9.37 -47.03
N GLY A 21 1.67 9.24 -47.78
CA GLY A 21 1.60 9.70 -49.18
C GLY A 21 2.40 8.90 -50.22
N GLY A 22 2.71 7.61 -49.96
CA GLY A 22 3.36 6.72 -50.93
C GLY A 22 4.84 7.01 -51.27
N ILE A 23 5.44 8.01 -50.65
CA ILE A 23 6.79 8.51 -50.97
C ILE A 23 7.84 8.17 -49.87
N LEU A 24 7.40 7.97 -48.62
CA LEU A 24 8.26 7.75 -47.50
C LEU A 24 8.35 6.26 -47.13
N LYS A 25 9.45 5.60 -47.49
CA LYS A 25 9.78 4.28 -47.02
C LYS A 25 10.55 4.43 -45.69
N GLN A 26 9.87 4.14 -44.55
CA GLN A 26 10.48 3.95 -43.22
C GLN A 26 11.31 5.12 -42.66
N GLU A 27 10.69 6.26 -42.46
CA GLU A 27 11.27 7.33 -41.64
C GLU A 27 10.97 7.07 -40.15
N THR A 28 11.93 7.36 -39.28
CA THR A 28 11.76 7.22 -37.83
C THR A 28 11.76 8.61 -37.19
N ALA A 29 10.62 8.97 -36.61
CA ALA A 29 10.52 10.16 -35.77
C ALA A 29 10.86 9.82 -34.33
N THR A 30 11.55 10.72 -33.65
CA THR A 30 11.79 10.64 -32.21
C THR A 30 10.86 11.58 -31.49
N ALA A 31 10.41 11.20 -30.30
CA ALA A 31 9.60 12.03 -29.44
C ALA A 31 10.05 11.90 -28.00
N ARG A 32 9.91 12.95 -27.21
CA ARG A 32 10.12 12.95 -25.77
C ARG A 32 8.88 13.47 -25.08
N ALA A 33 8.42 12.76 -24.05
CA ALA A 33 7.29 13.16 -23.26
C ALA A 33 7.53 12.91 -21.77
N THR A 34 6.79 13.61 -20.93
CA THR A 34 6.64 13.28 -19.52
C THR A 34 5.25 12.68 -19.35
N VAL A 35 5.18 11.43 -18.90
CA VAL A 35 3.93 10.75 -18.53
C VAL A 35 3.64 11.04 -17.07
N LEU A 36 2.42 11.47 -16.80
CA LEU A 36 1.89 11.75 -15.46
C LEU A 36 0.81 10.74 -15.15
N VAL A 37 1.01 9.95 -14.11
CA VAL A 37 0.04 8.96 -13.65
C VAL A 37 -0.47 9.39 -12.29
N LYS A 38 -1.77 9.61 -12.16
CA LYS A 38 -2.45 9.86 -10.90
C LYS A 38 -3.19 8.59 -10.50
N LEU A 39 -2.79 8.00 -9.38
CA LEU A 39 -3.41 6.81 -8.81
C LEU A 39 -4.13 7.15 -7.51
N ARG A 40 -5.30 6.59 -7.32
CA ARG A 40 -6.01 6.61 -6.04
C ARG A 40 -6.29 5.19 -5.61
N LEU A 41 -5.80 4.84 -4.42
CA LEU A 41 -6.00 3.52 -3.83
C LEU A 41 -7.08 3.57 -2.76
N ASN A 42 -7.85 2.50 -2.65
CA ASN A 42 -8.82 2.30 -1.59
C ASN A 42 -8.78 0.84 -1.13
N VAL A 43 -8.99 0.65 0.17
CA VAL A 43 -9.12 -0.68 0.77
C VAL A 43 -10.56 -0.80 1.28
N THR A 44 -11.25 -1.86 0.87
CA THR A 44 -12.62 -2.11 1.32
C THR A 44 -12.64 -2.76 2.71
N PRO A 45 -13.78 -2.72 3.44
CA PRO A 45 -13.92 -3.43 4.71
C PRO A 45 -13.61 -4.93 4.63
N ASP A 46 -13.79 -5.55 3.46
CA ASP A 46 -13.52 -6.98 3.23
C ASP A 46 -12.08 -7.25 2.76
N TRP A 47 -11.17 -6.30 2.98
CA TRP A 47 -9.73 -6.40 2.66
C TRP A 47 -9.42 -6.51 1.16
N LYS A 48 -10.32 -6.06 0.29
CA LYS A 48 -10.06 -5.95 -1.14
C LYS A 48 -9.45 -4.59 -1.45
N THR A 49 -8.47 -4.59 -2.33
CA THR A 49 -7.91 -3.36 -2.89
C THR A 49 -8.69 -2.96 -4.13
N THR A 50 -8.96 -1.67 -4.24
CA THR A 50 -9.54 -1.05 -5.43
C THR A 50 -8.76 0.22 -5.74
N GLY A 51 -8.86 0.72 -6.94
CA GLY A 51 -8.19 1.96 -7.29
C GLY A 51 -8.70 2.54 -8.59
N THR A 52 -8.30 3.77 -8.85
CA THR A 52 -8.47 4.45 -10.14
C THR A 52 -7.11 4.93 -10.63
N ALA A 53 -6.94 4.97 -11.93
CA ALA A 53 -5.77 5.52 -12.59
C ALA A 53 -6.23 6.55 -13.62
N GLU A 54 -5.59 7.70 -13.62
CA GLU A 54 -5.72 8.74 -14.63
C GLU A 54 -4.32 8.97 -15.21
N ILE A 55 -4.18 8.90 -16.53
CA ILE A 55 -2.90 9.01 -17.21
C ILE A 55 -2.94 10.18 -18.18
N GLY A 56 -2.04 11.13 -17.95
CA GLY A 56 -1.78 12.23 -18.85
C GLY A 56 -0.34 12.23 -19.35
N TYR A 57 -0.04 13.01 -20.33
CA TYR A 57 1.32 13.23 -20.79
C TYR A 57 1.49 14.65 -21.31
N ASN A 58 2.73 15.12 -21.27
CA ASN A 58 3.14 16.38 -21.87
C ASN A 58 4.32 16.13 -22.81
N TRP A 59 4.23 16.58 -24.03
CA TRP A 59 5.35 16.54 -24.95
C TRP A 59 6.44 17.51 -24.48
N LEU A 60 7.67 17.01 -24.34
CA LEU A 60 8.87 17.80 -24.21
C LEU A 60 9.44 18.10 -25.59
N ASP A 61 9.27 17.16 -26.53
CA ASP A 61 9.63 17.24 -27.91
C ASP A 61 8.61 16.41 -28.69
N ALA A 62 7.67 17.11 -29.35
CA ALA A 62 6.59 16.45 -30.08
C ALA A 62 7.16 15.69 -31.29
N PRO A 63 6.55 14.55 -31.65
CA PRO A 63 7.03 13.76 -32.78
C PRO A 63 6.93 14.56 -34.10
N HIS A 64 8.00 14.60 -34.82
CA HIS A 64 8.08 15.28 -36.12
C HIS A 64 9.05 14.55 -37.03
N LEU A 65 8.89 14.78 -38.31
CA LEU A 65 9.84 14.38 -39.38
C LEU A 65 10.42 15.62 -40.02
N ASP A 66 11.72 15.60 -40.23
CA ASP A 66 12.38 16.60 -41.09
C ASP A 66 12.50 16.03 -42.51
N PHE A 67 11.66 16.50 -43.42
CA PHE A 67 11.64 16.04 -44.78
C PHE A 67 11.91 17.20 -45.73
N MET A 68 12.95 17.10 -46.53
CA MET A 68 13.37 18.12 -47.50
C MET A 68 13.49 19.54 -46.89
N GLY A 69 13.97 19.65 -45.64
CA GLY A 69 14.09 20.93 -44.94
C GLY A 69 12.78 21.48 -44.39
N GLN A 70 11.70 20.73 -44.43
CA GLN A 70 10.42 21.07 -43.81
C GLN A 70 10.15 20.12 -42.63
N ARG A 71 9.71 20.71 -41.51
CA ARG A 71 9.27 19.96 -40.33
C ARG A 71 7.79 19.55 -40.52
N VAL A 72 7.55 18.26 -40.57
CA VAL A 72 6.20 17.67 -40.58
C VAL A 72 5.84 17.27 -39.14
N ASP A 73 4.83 17.90 -38.57
CA ASP A 73 4.32 17.58 -37.23
C ASP A 73 3.52 16.29 -37.27
N LEU A 74 3.78 15.39 -36.36
CA LEU A 74 3.10 14.10 -36.17
C LEU A 74 2.38 14.00 -34.84
N ALA A 75 2.26 15.09 -34.08
CA ALA A 75 1.67 15.08 -32.74
C ALA A 75 0.25 14.52 -32.74
N ASP A 76 -0.62 15.03 -33.63
CA ASP A 76 -2.02 14.60 -33.72
C ASP A 76 -2.14 13.11 -34.07
N ALA A 77 -1.33 12.62 -35.00
CA ALA A 77 -1.31 11.21 -35.38
C ALA A 77 -0.79 10.32 -34.23
N ALA A 78 0.17 10.82 -33.47
CA ALA A 78 0.66 10.12 -32.28
C ALA A 78 -0.38 10.10 -31.16
N GLU A 79 -1.11 11.19 -30.95
CA GLU A 79 -2.19 11.29 -29.96
C GLU A 79 -3.32 10.31 -30.27
N GLU A 80 -3.74 10.21 -31.52
CA GLU A 80 -4.74 9.23 -31.96
C GLU A 80 -4.33 7.79 -31.63
N LYS A 81 -3.04 7.45 -31.77
CA LYS A 81 -2.50 6.14 -31.46
C LYS A 81 -2.30 5.92 -29.94
N LEU A 82 -1.99 6.96 -29.19
CA LEU A 82 -1.80 6.89 -27.74
C LEU A 82 -3.11 6.77 -26.98
N ALA A 83 -4.18 7.43 -27.42
CA ALA A 83 -5.47 7.45 -26.75
C ALA A 83 -5.99 6.05 -26.36
N PRO A 84 -6.04 5.04 -27.27
CA PRO A 84 -6.50 3.70 -26.92
C PRO A 84 -5.52 2.96 -25.99
N ILE A 85 -4.22 3.26 -26.04
CA ILE A 85 -3.22 2.69 -25.15
C ILE A 85 -3.42 3.22 -23.74
N ILE A 86 -3.59 4.54 -23.59
CA ILE A 86 -3.86 5.20 -22.31
C ILE A 86 -5.15 4.64 -21.71
N ALA A 87 -6.25 4.59 -22.46
CA ALA A 87 -7.53 4.06 -22.00
C ALA A 87 -7.40 2.59 -21.51
N ARG A 88 -6.59 1.77 -22.20
CA ARG A 88 -6.32 0.40 -21.80
C ARG A 88 -5.52 0.35 -20.48
N LEU A 89 -4.52 1.21 -20.32
CA LEU A 89 -3.72 1.28 -19.08
C LEU A 89 -4.57 1.75 -17.90
N GLU A 90 -5.40 2.78 -18.09
CA GLU A 90 -6.34 3.26 -17.06
C GLU A 90 -7.33 2.19 -16.59
N GLN A 91 -7.68 1.25 -17.45
CA GLN A 91 -8.51 0.10 -17.10
C GLN A 91 -7.71 -1.07 -16.50
N SER A 92 -6.48 -1.30 -16.96
CA SER A 92 -5.67 -2.46 -16.52
C SER A 92 -5.03 -2.21 -15.17
N ILE A 93 -4.53 -1.02 -14.87
CA ILE A 93 -3.88 -0.69 -13.59
C ILE A 93 -4.81 -0.96 -12.40
N PRO A 94 -6.07 -0.51 -12.38
CA PRO A 94 -7.00 -0.85 -11.29
C PRO A 94 -7.24 -2.37 -11.14
N ARG A 95 -7.27 -3.11 -12.24
CA ARG A 95 -7.41 -4.56 -12.21
C ARG A 95 -6.20 -5.24 -11.55
N GLU A 96 -4.98 -4.79 -11.87
CA GLU A 96 -3.77 -5.30 -11.22
C GLU A 96 -3.73 -4.93 -9.72
N ILE A 97 -4.14 -3.72 -9.35
CA ILE A 97 -4.29 -3.31 -7.96
C ILE A 97 -5.25 -4.25 -7.20
N SER A 98 -6.36 -4.64 -7.84
CA SER A 98 -7.35 -5.52 -7.21
C SER A 98 -6.86 -6.94 -6.94
N LYS A 99 -5.78 -7.38 -7.58
CA LYS A 99 -5.16 -8.70 -7.37
C LYS A 99 -4.19 -8.73 -6.19
N LEU A 100 -3.89 -7.58 -5.57
CA LEU A 100 -2.97 -7.53 -4.43
C LEU A 100 -3.49 -8.40 -3.28
N PRO A 101 -2.69 -9.32 -2.72
CA PRO A 101 -3.14 -10.30 -1.73
C PRO A 101 -3.23 -9.72 -0.31
N LEU A 102 -3.76 -8.50 -0.17
CA LEU A 102 -3.77 -7.76 1.10
C LEU A 102 -4.41 -8.55 2.23
N ARG A 103 -5.52 -9.25 1.95
CA ARG A 103 -6.22 -10.04 2.96
C ARG A 103 -5.35 -11.17 3.52
N ASN A 104 -4.56 -11.82 2.69
CA ASN A 104 -3.69 -12.92 3.11
C ASN A 104 -2.55 -12.40 3.99
N GLU A 105 -1.96 -11.27 3.64
CA GLU A 105 -0.90 -10.65 4.44
C GLU A 105 -1.46 -10.13 5.77
N ALA A 106 -2.63 -9.49 5.76
CA ALA A 106 -3.31 -9.06 6.97
C ALA A 106 -3.65 -10.26 7.89
N LEU A 107 -4.09 -11.39 7.33
CA LEU A 107 -4.40 -12.61 8.09
C LEU A 107 -3.15 -13.19 8.78
N LYS A 108 -1.98 -13.18 8.11
CA LYS A 108 -0.72 -13.63 8.73
C LYS A 108 -0.38 -12.77 9.95
N ILE A 109 -0.43 -11.44 9.78
CA ILE A 109 -0.14 -10.49 10.88
C ILE A 109 -1.17 -10.65 12.01
N TRP A 110 -2.47 -10.76 11.65
CA TRP A 110 -3.54 -10.98 12.62
C TRP A 110 -3.31 -12.22 13.47
N ASN A 111 -3.00 -13.35 12.83
CA ASN A 111 -2.76 -14.61 13.52
C ASN A 111 -1.53 -14.59 14.42
N SER A 112 -0.48 -13.84 14.05
CA SER A 112 0.73 -13.70 14.85
C SER A 112 0.58 -12.76 16.05
N ALA A 113 -0.46 -11.94 16.05
CA ALA A 113 -0.72 -10.99 17.12
C ALA A 113 -1.40 -11.62 18.35
N PHE A 114 -1.92 -12.86 18.25
CA PHE A 114 -2.41 -13.65 19.38
C PHE A 114 -1.23 -14.31 20.09
N THR A 115 -0.67 -13.65 21.07
CA THR A 115 0.59 -14.09 21.65
C THR A 115 0.72 -13.67 23.10
N SER A 116 1.58 -14.40 23.84
CA SER A 116 2.03 -14.05 25.19
C SER A 116 3.51 -13.67 25.12
N LEU A 117 3.80 -12.38 25.30
CA LEU A 117 5.13 -11.80 25.25
C LEU A 117 5.77 -11.76 26.65
N SER A 118 7.06 -12.07 26.74
CA SER A 118 7.81 -11.88 27.97
C SER A 118 8.18 -10.41 28.14
N LEU A 119 7.68 -9.77 29.19
CA LEU A 119 8.09 -8.44 29.63
C LEU A 119 9.30 -8.47 30.54
N ASN A 120 9.39 -9.47 31.44
CA ASN A 120 10.49 -9.69 32.34
C ASN A 120 10.78 -11.19 32.42
N ARG A 121 12.07 -11.57 32.43
CA ARG A 121 12.52 -12.96 32.54
C ARG A 121 13.09 -13.28 33.92
N GLN A 122 13.25 -12.28 34.79
CA GLN A 122 13.77 -12.42 36.13
C GLN A 122 12.66 -12.84 37.10
N ASN A 123 13.04 -13.27 38.32
CA ASN A 123 12.10 -13.71 39.32
C ASN A 123 11.37 -12.55 40.00
N PRO A 124 10.05 -12.50 39.96
CA PRO A 124 9.17 -13.38 39.19
C PRO A 124 9.14 -12.98 37.69
N PRO A 125 9.00 -13.92 36.76
CA PRO A 125 8.83 -13.61 35.37
C PRO A 125 7.46 -12.93 35.13
N VAL A 126 7.40 -12.01 34.13
CA VAL A 126 6.18 -11.25 33.82
C VAL A 126 5.88 -11.39 32.36
N TRP A 127 4.62 -11.68 32.04
CA TRP A 127 4.12 -11.92 30.70
C TRP A 127 2.98 -10.98 30.35
N LEU A 128 2.92 -10.53 29.08
CA LEU A 128 1.84 -9.77 28.51
C LEU A 128 1.11 -10.63 27.46
N ARG A 129 -0.12 -11.01 27.74
CA ARG A 129 -0.99 -11.70 26.80
C ARG A 129 -1.77 -10.68 25.99
N ILE A 130 -1.71 -10.80 24.67
CA ILE A 130 -2.35 -9.89 23.71
C ILE A 130 -3.42 -10.65 22.95
N THR A 131 -4.67 -10.18 23.05
CA THR A 131 -5.82 -10.73 22.33
C THR A 131 -6.39 -9.65 21.40
N PRO A 132 -6.05 -9.68 20.09
CA PRO A 132 -6.56 -8.75 19.11
C PRO A 132 -8.08 -8.73 19.01
N ARG A 133 -8.68 -7.54 18.77
CA ARG A 133 -10.12 -7.35 18.69
C ARG A 133 -10.57 -6.71 17.39
N LYS A 134 -9.92 -5.62 16.95
CA LYS A 134 -10.28 -4.87 15.75
C LYS A 134 -9.05 -4.42 15.00
N VAL A 135 -9.20 -4.22 13.71
CA VAL A 135 -8.17 -3.59 12.86
C VAL A 135 -8.77 -2.35 12.22
N HIS A 136 -8.04 -1.26 12.25
CA HIS A 136 -8.41 0.02 11.69
C HIS A 136 -7.48 0.39 10.56
N TYR A 137 -8.02 0.97 9.50
CA TYR A 137 -7.25 1.51 8.39
C TYR A 137 -7.31 3.05 8.43
N SER A 138 -6.16 3.68 8.50
CA SER A 138 -6.02 5.14 8.58
C SER A 138 -5.38 5.77 7.34
N GLY A 139 -5.29 5.03 6.25
CA GLY A 139 -4.77 5.53 4.99
C GLY A 139 -3.46 4.85 4.56
N TYR A 140 -2.80 5.45 3.60
CA TYR A 140 -1.52 4.98 3.08
C TYR A 140 -0.56 6.14 2.85
N GLN A 141 0.71 5.82 2.71
CA GLN A 141 1.77 6.74 2.32
C GLN A 141 2.74 6.05 1.36
N ILE A 142 3.41 6.85 0.52
CA ILE A 142 4.48 6.37 -0.33
C ILE A 142 5.77 7.03 0.10
N THR A 143 6.78 6.21 0.28
CA THR A 143 8.13 6.66 0.63
C THR A 143 9.13 5.81 -0.14
N ASN A 144 10.06 6.45 -0.86
CA ASN A 144 11.08 5.77 -1.65
C ASN A 144 10.50 4.72 -2.64
N GLY A 145 9.40 5.06 -3.32
CA GLY A 145 8.74 4.17 -4.28
C GLY A 145 8.02 2.96 -3.67
N ARG A 146 7.89 2.90 -2.34
CA ARG A 146 7.18 1.83 -1.63
C ARG A 146 5.87 2.34 -1.05
N LEU A 147 4.82 1.54 -1.20
CA LEU A 147 3.51 1.79 -0.60
C LEU A 147 3.45 1.21 0.81
N TYR A 148 3.12 2.04 1.79
CA TYR A 148 2.89 1.66 3.17
C TYR A 148 1.43 1.88 3.52
N LEU A 149 0.75 0.84 4.00
CA LEU A 149 -0.60 0.93 4.54
C LEU A 149 -0.52 1.19 6.04
N ASN A 150 -1.23 2.20 6.52
CA ASN A 150 -1.31 2.51 7.94
C ASN A 150 -2.46 1.74 8.56
N LEU A 151 -2.12 0.73 9.34
CA LEU A 151 -3.07 -0.09 10.08
C LEU A 151 -2.87 0.13 11.57
N GLY A 152 -3.97 0.29 12.28
CA GLY A 152 -4.01 0.26 13.74
C GLY A 152 -4.73 -1.00 14.22
N MET A 153 -4.47 -1.42 15.45
CA MET A 153 -5.13 -2.56 16.07
C MET A 153 -5.58 -2.20 17.49
N THR A 154 -6.78 -2.57 17.85
CA THR A 154 -7.20 -2.64 19.24
C THR A 154 -7.10 -4.07 19.73
N ALA A 155 -6.59 -4.27 20.95
CA ALA A 155 -6.44 -5.56 21.57
C ALA A 155 -6.80 -5.47 23.06
N ASN A 156 -7.27 -6.57 23.63
CA ASN A 156 -7.26 -6.75 25.08
C ASN A 156 -5.87 -7.19 25.48
N THR A 157 -5.39 -6.66 26.59
CA THR A 157 -4.11 -7.04 27.19
C THR A 157 -4.31 -7.48 28.62
N GLU A 158 -3.56 -8.51 29.02
CA GLU A 158 -3.54 -9.05 30.39
C GLU A 158 -2.10 -9.30 30.78
N THR A 159 -1.74 -8.95 32.00
CA THR A 159 -0.40 -9.18 32.53
C THR A 159 -0.45 -10.30 33.55
N PHE A 160 0.47 -11.26 33.45
CA PHE A 160 0.61 -12.41 34.36
C PHE A 160 1.97 -12.39 35.01
N VAL A 161 2.00 -12.68 36.30
CA VAL A 161 3.22 -12.87 37.07
C VAL A 161 3.37 -14.38 37.29
N GLY A 162 4.57 -14.91 37.09
CA GLY A 162 4.86 -16.34 37.26
C GLY A 162 4.91 -17.10 35.94
N ALA A 163 4.21 -18.21 35.82
CA ALA A 163 4.26 -19.09 34.67
C ALA A 163 3.72 -18.40 33.40
N ARG A 164 4.31 -18.74 32.24
CA ARG A 164 3.84 -18.22 30.93
C ARG A 164 2.40 -18.67 30.68
N PRO A 165 1.44 -17.72 30.47
CA PRO A 165 0.10 -18.11 30.14
C PRO A 165 0.05 -18.68 28.69
N PRO A 166 -0.93 -19.55 28.36
CA PRO A 166 -1.14 -20.01 26.99
C PRO A 166 -1.46 -18.82 26.09
N ASP A 167 -1.05 -18.92 24.82
CA ASP A 167 -1.44 -17.93 23.83
C ASP A 167 -2.97 -17.91 23.65
N PRO A 168 -3.58 -16.74 23.41
CA PRO A 168 -5.02 -16.64 23.24
C PRO A 168 -5.50 -17.44 22.03
N GLN A 169 -6.73 -17.91 22.11
CA GLN A 169 -7.39 -18.56 20.96
C GLN A 169 -7.53 -17.55 19.81
N ARG A 170 -7.08 -17.92 18.62
CA ARG A 170 -7.17 -17.11 17.42
C ARG A 170 -8.62 -16.97 16.99
N SER A 171 -8.98 -15.77 16.53
CA SER A 171 -10.28 -15.49 15.89
C SER A 171 -10.07 -15.17 14.42
N ALA A 172 -11.17 -15.22 13.65
CA ALA A 172 -11.13 -14.81 12.24
C ALA A 172 -10.70 -13.35 12.10
N LEU A 173 -10.03 -13.04 11.00
CA LEU A 173 -9.68 -11.66 10.66
C LEU A 173 -10.97 -10.82 10.55
N PRO A 174 -11.12 -9.75 11.36
CA PRO A 174 -12.31 -8.93 11.35
C PRO A 174 -12.42 -8.11 10.05
N ARG A 175 -13.58 -7.55 9.81
CA ARG A 175 -13.73 -6.52 8.78
C ARG A 175 -12.89 -5.30 9.15
N LEU A 176 -12.35 -4.65 8.13
CA LEU A 176 -11.52 -3.46 8.30
C LEU A 176 -12.38 -2.25 8.61
N ASP A 177 -12.20 -1.65 9.77
CA ASP A 177 -12.80 -0.37 10.10
C ASP A 177 -11.99 0.77 9.47
N LYS A 178 -12.67 1.73 8.85
CA LYS A 178 -12.03 2.97 8.38
C LYS A 178 -12.09 3.99 9.50
N GLN A 179 -10.93 4.40 9.97
CA GLN A 179 -10.80 5.46 10.96
C GLN A 179 -10.19 6.68 10.29
N GLU A 180 -10.94 7.80 10.26
CA GLU A 180 -10.41 9.08 9.80
C GLU A 180 -9.48 9.66 10.87
N GLY A 181 -8.24 9.89 10.46
CA GLY A 181 -7.19 10.44 11.33
C GLY A 181 -6.30 9.35 11.95
N ALA A 182 -5.00 9.45 11.72
CA ALA A 182 -4.03 8.60 12.38
C ALA A 182 -3.94 8.99 13.85
N THR A 183 -4.55 8.21 14.73
CA THR A 183 -4.30 8.33 16.17
C THR A 183 -2.91 7.79 16.43
N LYS A 184 -1.93 8.69 16.58
CA LYS A 184 -0.55 8.33 16.99
C LYS A 184 -0.46 7.95 18.48
N MET A 185 -1.59 7.70 19.12
CA MET A 185 -1.67 7.45 20.55
C MET A 185 -1.87 5.95 20.79
N VAL A 186 -0.99 5.37 21.59
CA VAL A 186 -1.15 4.03 22.15
C VAL A 186 -1.70 4.22 23.56
N LEU A 187 -2.96 3.83 23.79
CA LEU A 187 -3.54 3.74 25.13
C LEU A 187 -3.43 2.31 25.60
N LEU A 188 -2.61 2.08 26.63
CA LEU A 188 -2.38 0.77 27.20
C LEU A 188 -3.04 0.70 28.57
N LYS A 189 -4.04 -0.16 28.73
CA LYS A 189 -4.58 -0.55 30.05
C LYS A 189 -4.05 -1.95 30.34
N LEU A 190 -3.24 -2.09 31.37
CA LEU A 190 -2.60 -3.34 31.77
C LEU A 190 -3.20 -3.83 33.09
N PRO A 191 -4.26 -4.65 33.10
CA PRO A 191 -4.65 -5.36 34.31
C PRO A 191 -3.54 -6.38 34.66
N VAL A 192 -3.13 -6.41 35.93
CA VAL A 192 -2.12 -7.35 36.39
C VAL A 192 -2.83 -8.48 37.10
N ILE A 193 -2.54 -9.71 36.73
CA ILE A 193 -3.03 -10.95 37.34
C ILE A 193 -1.82 -11.66 37.91
N ALA A 194 -1.79 -11.80 39.23
CA ALA A 194 -0.72 -12.52 39.93
C ALA A 194 -1.35 -13.52 40.88
N ALA A 195 -0.84 -14.75 40.90
CA ALA A 195 -1.17 -15.71 41.92
C ALA A 195 -0.51 -15.26 43.25
N TYR A 196 -1.18 -15.50 44.38
CA TYR A 196 -0.67 -15.07 45.69
C TYR A 196 0.69 -15.68 45.99
N GLU A 197 0.88 -16.95 45.64
CA GLU A 197 2.13 -17.69 45.83
C GLU A 197 3.33 -17.06 45.08
N GLU A 198 3.10 -16.35 44.01
CA GLU A 198 4.14 -15.65 43.24
C GLU A 198 4.51 -14.29 43.87
N LEU A 199 3.60 -13.70 44.66
CA LEU A 199 3.82 -12.41 45.33
C LEU A 199 4.44 -12.58 46.70
N GLU A 200 4.14 -13.66 47.40
CA GLU A 200 4.61 -13.92 48.77
C GLU A 200 6.14 -13.85 48.90
N PRO A 201 6.97 -14.47 48.03
CA PRO A 201 8.44 -14.37 48.13
C PRO A 201 8.98 -12.95 47.88
N VAL A 202 8.23 -12.12 47.14
CA VAL A 202 8.62 -10.73 46.87
C VAL A 202 8.30 -9.85 48.06
N LEU A 203 7.13 -10.05 48.69
CA LEU A 203 6.70 -9.33 49.88
C LEU A 203 7.56 -9.67 51.12
N MET A 204 8.04 -10.92 51.22
CA MET A 204 8.90 -11.35 52.33
C MET A 204 10.35 -10.84 52.22
N ARG A 205 10.75 -10.29 51.07
CA ARG A 205 12.09 -9.72 50.84
C ARG A 205 12.13 -8.19 50.96
N ALA A 206 10.97 -7.55 51.07
CA ALA A 206 10.81 -6.11 51.23
C ALA A 206 10.80 -5.71 52.70
#